data_8ddbb367576c5dc1f0ca20d9a4d58b39
#
_entry.id   8ddbb367576c5dc1f0ca20d9a4d58b39
#
_cell.length_a   1.000
_cell.length_b   1.000
_cell.length_c   1.000
_cell.angle_alpha   90.00
_cell.angle_beta   90.00
_cell.angle_gamma   90.00
#
_symmetry.space_group_name_H-M   'P 1'
#
loop_
_entity.id
_entity.type
_entity.pdbx_description
1 polymer ?
#
loop_
_entity_poly.entity_id
_entity_poly.type
_entity_poly.pdbx_seq_one_letter_code
_entity_poly.pdbx_strand_id
1 'polypeptide(L)'
;DQLHELVDRSNAAYLSCNFDNLGTAATEFSPYTIETYGNVRVAYVGISTPESLTKSNPAHFKDASGTDIYGFCEDETGQMLYDRVQQTVDEARANGADYVVAIGHLGQSGVATRWRSDTVIANTTGIDVLIDGHSHEQYEQRVANKAGRDVLLAQTGTQLQTYGEVIIHPTTGKIE
;
A
#
# COMPACT_ATOMS: atom_id res chain seq x y z
N ASP A 1 -10.75 -18.17 -9.09
CA ASP A 1 -11.76 -17.77 -8.12
C ASP A 1 -12.38 -16.44 -8.51
N GLN A 2 -13.37 -15.96 -7.75
CA GLN A 2 -14.14 -14.77 -8.07
C GLN A 2 -13.28 -13.49 -8.14
N LEU A 3 -12.23 -13.38 -7.34
CA LEU A 3 -11.30 -12.26 -7.36
C LEU A 3 -10.56 -12.21 -8.71
N HIS A 4 -9.97 -13.32 -9.14
CA HIS A 4 -9.27 -13.38 -10.43
C HIS A 4 -10.21 -13.13 -11.63
N GLU A 5 -11.46 -13.61 -11.59
CA GLU A 5 -12.45 -13.25 -12.62
C GLU A 5 -12.71 -11.74 -12.70
N LEU A 6 -12.75 -11.03 -11.56
CA LEU A 6 -12.91 -9.58 -11.54
C LEU A 6 -11.67 -8.86 -12.07
N VAL A 7 -10.49 -9.32 -11.69
CA VAL A 7 -9.21 -8.81 -12.19
C VAL A 7 -9.11 -8.97 -13.70
N ASP A 8 -9.41 -10.17 -14.22
CA ASP A 8 -9.35 -10.47 -15.66
C ASP A 8 -10.33 -9.63 -16.50
N ARG A 9 -11.42 -9.17 -15.90
CA ARG A 9 -12.42 -8.29 -16.55
C ARG A 9 -12.12 -6.80 -16.40
N SER A 10 -11.12 -6.45 -15.60
CA SER A 10 -10.74 -5.07 -15.34
C SER A 10 -9.57 -4.64 -16.22
N ASN A 11 -9.55 -3.36 -16.61
CA ASN A 11 -8.40 -2.74 -17.25
C ASN A 11 -7.48 -2.02 -16.23
N ALA A 12 -7.78 -2.11 -14.93
CA ALA A 12 -6.97 -1.53 -13.88
C ALA A 12 -5.81 -2.45 -13.50
N ALA A 13 -4.66 -1.89 -13.15
CA ALA A 13 -3.60 -2.64 -12.50
C ALA A 13 -3.97 -2.91 -11.03
N TYR A 14 -3.96 -4.18 -10.64
CA TYR A 14 -4.11 -4.59 -9.24
C TYR A 14 -2.73 -4.75 -8.64
N LEU A 15 -2.48 -4.05 -7.53
CA LEU A 15 -1.18 -4.00 -6.89
C LEU A 15 -1.30 -4.37 -5.40
N SER A 16 -0.42 -5.24 -4.93
CA SER A 16 -0.23 -5.48 -3.50
C SER A 16 1.14 -6.10 -3.25
N CYS A 17 1.97 -5.42 -2.47
CA CYS A 17 3.30 -5.93 -2.13
C CYS A 17 3.27 -6.98 -1.02
N ASN A 18 2.17 -7.08 -0.29
CA ASN A 18 2.05 -7.92 0.91
C ASN A 18 0.82 -8.85 0.92
N PHE A 19 0.17 -9.06 -0.20
CA PHE A 19 -0.84 -10.12 -0.34
C PHE A 19 -0.14 -11.37 -0.89
N ASP A 20 0.27 -12.23 0.02
CA ASP A 20 1.10 -13.41 -0.27
C ASP A 20 0.24 -14.65 -0.48
N ASN A 21 0.56 -15.43 -1.52
CA ASN A 21 0.13 -16.80 -1.66
C ASN A 21 1.14 -17.71 -0.93
N LEU A 22 0.75 -18.23 0.22
CA LEU A 22 1.63 -18.99 1.09
C LEU A 22 2.05 -20.34 0.49
N GLY A 23 1.29 -20.84 -0.48
CA GLY A 23 1.62 -22.09 -1.19
C GLY A 23 2.72 -21.91 -2.25
N THR A 24 2.87 -20.70 -2.81
CA THR A 24 3.85 -20.40 -3.87
C THR A 24 4.99 -19.51 -3.39
N ALA A 25 4.87 -18.92 -2.21
CA ALA A 25 5.77 -17.90 -1.66
C ALA A 25 5.92 -16.65 -2.58
N ALA A 26 4.91 -16.36 -3.40
CA ALA A 26 4.83 -15.20 -4.27
C ALA A 26 3.66 -14.30 -3.85
N THR A 27 3.72 -13.01 -4.20
CA THR A 27 2.57 -12.13 -4.06
C THR A 27 1.49 -12.49 -5.08
N GLU A 28 0.23 -12.36 -4.70
CA GLU A 28 -0.92 -12.65 -5.55
C GLU A 28 -1.07 -11.63 -6.69
N PHE A 29 -0.62 -10.41 -6.47
CA PHE A 29 -0.58 -9.31 -7.45
C PHE A 29 0.83 -8.76 -7.58
N SER A 30 1.08 -7.99 -8.65
CA SER A 30 2.33 -7.23 -8.78
C SER A 30 2.50 -6.30 -7.57
N PRO A 31 3.68 -6.25 -6.95
CA PRO A 31 3.92 -5.39 -5.80
C PRO A 31 3.86 -3.91 -6.14
N TYR A 32 4.25 -3.54 -7.36
CA TYR A 32 4.22 -2.18 -7.89
C TYR A 32 4.20 -2.16 -9.41
N THR A 33 3.91 -0.98 -9.97
CA THR A 33 4.13 -0.64 -11.39
C THR A 33 4.86 0.70 -11.49
N ILE A 34 5.56 0.95 -12.61
CA ILE A 34 6.19 2.25 -12.89
C ILE A 34 5.57 2.82 -14.15
N GLU A 35 4.98 4.00 -14.02
CA GLU A 35 4.43 4.78 -15.13
C GLU A 35 5.33 5.97 -15.46
N THR A 36 5.39 6.33 -16.75
CA THR A 36 6.24 7.43 -17.24
C THR A 36 5.39 8.59 -17.73
N TYR A 37 5.58 9.75 -17.14
CA TYR A 37 4.92 11.00 -17.48
C TYR A 37 5.95 12.00 -18.04
N GLY A 38 6.08 12.05 -19.35
CA GLY A 38 7.16 12.80 -20.00
C GLY A 38 8.54 12.17 -19.70
N ASN A 39 9.34 12.86 -18.89
CA ASN A 39 10.64 12.37 -18.42
C ASN A 39 10.66 11.99 -16.94
N VAL A 40 9.48 11.94 -16.29
CA VAL A 40 9.33 11.59 -14.87
C VAL A 40 8.75 10.19 -14.74
N ARG A 41 9.36 9.36 -13.93
CA ARG A 41 8.94 7.98 -13.66
C ARG A 41 8.38 7.87 -12.25
N VAL A 42 7.11 7.48 -12.15
CA VAL A 42 6.39 7.34 -10.88
C VAL A 42 6.09 5.87 -10.63
N ALA A 43 6.58 5.34 -9.52
CA ALA A 43 6.19 4.01 -9.05
C ALA A 43 4.92 4.12 -8.21
N TYR A 44 3.97 3.23 -8.46
CA TYR A 44 2.79 3.01 -7.64
C TYR A 44 2.95 1.68 -6.90
N VAL A 45 3.02 1.74 -5.58
CA VAL A 45 3.20 0.55 -4.70
C VAL A 45 1.89 0.25 -3.99
N GLY A 46 1.35 -0.96 -4.17
CA GLY A 46 0.14 -1.38 -3.49
C GLY A 46 0.43 -1.91 -2.08
N ILE A 47 -0.38 -1.52 -1.08
CA ILE A 47 -0.26 -2.01 0.30
C ILE A 47 -1.64 -2.40 0.83
N SER A 48 -1.83 -3.68 1.13
CA SER A 48 -3.06 -4.21 1.72
C SER A 48 -2.97 -4.24 3.25
N THR A 49 -4.10 -4.03 3.94
CA THR A 49 -4.11 -4.14 5.41
C THR A 49 -4.01 -5.59 5.85
N PRO A 50 -3.14 -5.92 6.83
CA PRO A 50 -3.16 -7.23 7.48
C PRO A 50 -4.49 -7.55 8.18
N GLU A 51 -5.30 -6.53 8.52
CA GLU A 51 -6.66 -6.73 9.06
C GLU A 51 -7.61 -7.44 8.09
N SER A 52 -7.23 -7.60 6.80
CA SER A 52 -7.99 -8.39 5.82
C SER A 52 -8.34 -9.78 6.34
N LEU A 53 -7.43 -10.42 7.09
CA LEU A 53 -7.64 -11.74 7.69
C LEU A 53 -8.79 -11.78 8.72
N THR A 54 -9.15 -10.64 9.31
CA THR A 54 -10.15 -10.56 10.38
C THR A 54 -11.34 -9.66 10.05
N LYS A 55 -11.16 -8.68 9.17
CA LYS A 55 -12.19 -7.70 8.79
C LYS A 55 -12.99 -8.10 7.55
N SER A 56 -12.51 -9.09 6.80
CA SER A 56 -13.25 -9.72 5.71
C SER A 56 -13.73 -11.13 6.12
N ASN A 57 -14.12 -11.97 5.16
CA ASN A 57 -14.49 -13.35 5.49
C ASN A 57 -13.23 -14.25 5.52
N PRO A 58 -12.73 -14.61 6.72
CA PRO A 58 -11.48 -15.37 6.86
C PRO A 58 -11.50 -16.75 6.21
N ALA A 59 -12.68 -17.32 5.95
CA ALA A 59 -12.80 -18.63 5.31
C ALA A 59 -12.23 -18.66 3.88
N HIS A 60 -12.17 -17.49 3.20
CA HIS A 60 -11.62 -17.41 1.85
C HIS A 60 -10.09 -17.39 1.81
N PHE A 61 -9.43 -17.22 2.97
CA PHE A 61 -7.97 -17.25 3.08
C PHE A 61 -7.44 -18.59 3.56
N LYS A 62 -8.34 -19.60 3.73
CA LYS A 62 -8.01 -20.92 4.25
C LYS A 62 -8.38 -22.02 3.27
N ASP A 63 -7.63 -23.11 3.33
CA ASP A 63 -7.97 -24.34 2.64
C ASP A 63 -9.07 -25.13 3.39
N ALA A 64 -9.46 -26.28 2.84
CA ALA A 64 -10.49 -27.15 3.42
C ALA A 64 -10.10 -27.74 4.79
N SER A 65 -8.81 -27.73 5.17
CA SER A 65 -8.32 -28.15 6.48
C SER A 65 -8.32 -27.03 7.51
N GLY A 66 -8.60 -25.78 7.10
CA GLY A 66 -8.54 -24.58 7.93
C GLY A 66 -7.16 -23.95 8.02
N THR A 67 -6.20 -24.40 7.19
CA THR A 67 -4.85 -23.83 7.13
C THR A 67 -4.87 -22.57 6.26
N ASP A 68 -4.19 -21.51 6.70
CA ASP A 68 -4.05 -20.29 5.91
C ASP A 68 -3.26 -20.55 4.63
N ILE A 69 -3.83 -20.15 3.49
CA ILE A 69 -3.22 -20.24 2.16
C ILE A 69 -2.82 -18.87 1.62
N TYR A 70 -3.26 -17.81 2.29
CA TYR A 70 -2.90 -16.40 2.01
C TYR A 70 -2.45 -15.72 3.29
N GLY A 71 -1.60 -14.71 3.15
CA GLY A 71 -1.13 -13.84 4.22
C GLY A 71 -0.96 -12.39 3.75
N PHE A 72 -0.81 -11.47 4.70
CA PHE A 72 -0.67 -10.04 4.45
C PHE A 72 0.53 -9.43 5.19
N CYS A 73 1.58 -10.22 5.44
CA CYS A 73 2.73 -9.83 6.26
C CYS A 73 2.30 -9.42 7.68
N GLU A 74 1.35 -10.14 8.25
CA GLU A 74 0.88 -9.94 9.62
C GLU A 74 1.86 -10.53 10.63
N ASP A 75 2.24 -9.72 11.61
CA ASP A 75 2.98 -10.13 12.79
C ASP A 75 2.64 -9.24 14.00
N GLU A 76 3.09 -9.63 15.19
CA GLU A 76 2.78 -8.91 16.42
C GLU A 76 3.46 -7.53 16.51
N THR A 77 4.49 -7.29 15.71
CA THR A 77 5.28 -6.05 15.74
C THR A 77 4.97 -5.11 14.58
N GLY A 78 4.47 -5.63 13.47
CA GLY A 78 4.34 -4.94 12.17
C GLY A 78 5.61 -4.97 11.32
N GLN A 79 6.70 -5.57 11.85
CA GLN A 79 8.00 -5.53 11.17
C GLN A 79 7.98 -6.23 9.81
N MET A 80 7.24 -7.34 9.68
CA MET A 80 7.10 -8.04 8.40
C MET A 80 6.51 -7.12 7.31
N LEU A 81 5.49 -6.34 7.67
CA LEU A 81 4.88 -5.36 6.75
C LEU A 81 5.87 -4.26 6.38
N TYR A 82 6.59 -3.70 7.38
CA TYR A 82 7.56 -2.62 7.13
C TYR A 82 8.71 -3.08 6.23
N ASP A 83 9.25 -4.27 6.49
CA ASP A 83 10.34 -4.85 5.69
C ASP A 83 9.90 -5.11 4.25
N ARG A 84 8.68 -5.65 4.06
CA ARG A 84 8.12 -5.90 2.74
C ARG A 84 7.90 -4.59 1.96
N VAL A 85 7.31 -3.57 2.60
CA VAL A 85 7.11 -2.25 1.98
C VAL A 85 8.45 -1.62 1.64
N GLN A 86 9.43 -1.66 2.55
CA GLN A 86 10.77 -1.11 2.31
C GLN A 86 11.45 -1.80 1.13
N GLN A 87 11.45 -3.13 1.11
CA GLN A 87 12.02 -3.90 0.00
C GLN A 87 11.40 -3.51 -1.36
N THR A 88 10.07 -3.38 -1.40
CA THR A 88 9.35 -3.00 -2.62
C THR A 88 9.69 -1.59 -3.08
N VAL A 89 9.76 -0.65 -2.14
CA VAL A 89 10.14 0.75 -2.41
C VAL A 89 11.58 0.82 -2.94
N ASP A 90 12.51 0.11 -2.30
CA ASP A 90 13.92 0.07 -2.70
C ASP A 90 14.07 -0.53 -4.11
N GLU A 91 13.33 -1.58 -4.42
CA GLU A 91 13.30 -2.19 -5.75
C GLU A 91 12.75 -1.22 -6.81
N ALA A 92 11.63 -0.54 -6.52
CA ALA A 92 11.05 0.46 -7.42
C ALA A 92 12.03 1.61 -7.70
N ARG A 93 12.73 2.09 -6.67
CA ARG A 93 13.79 3.11 -6.80
C ARG A 93 14.97 2.60 -7.61
N ALA A 94 15.46 1.40 -7.35
CA ALA A 94 16.54 0.76 -8.11
C ALA A 94 16.18 0.57 -9.59
N ASN A 95 14.89 0.34 -9.87
CA ASN A 95 14.36 0.25 -11.22
C ASN A 95 14.06 1.63 -11.85
N GLY A 96 14.50 2.72 -11.22
CA GLY A 96 14.56 4.06 -11.77
C GLY A 96 13.29 4.90 -11.55
N ALA A 97 12.52 4.65 -10.51
CA ALA A 97 11.44 5.55 -10.11
C ALA A 97 11.97 6.85 -9.51
N ASP A 98 11.56 7.98 -10.08
CA ASP A 98 11.86 9.32 -9.55
C ASP A 98 10.99 9.64 -8.32
N TYR A 99 9.75 9.14 -8.31
CA TYR A 99 8.80 9.28 -7.20
C TYR A 99 8.16 7.93 -6.89
N VAL A 100 7.80 7.73 -5.61
CA VAL A 100 7.05 6.57 -5.13
C VAL A 100 5.76 7.04 -4.47
N VAL A 101 4.65 6.65 -5.06
CA VAL A 101 3.29 6.84 -4.52
C VAL A 101 2.81 5.48 -4.01
N ALA A 102 2.69 5.35 -2.69
CA ALA A 102 2.05 4.18 -2.10
C ALA A 102 0.51 4.34 -2.17
N ILE A 103 -0.17 3.29 -2.62
CA ILE A 103 -1.63 3.18 -2.61
C ILE A 103 -1.98 2.17 -1.53
N GLY A 104 -2.37 2.68 -0.36
CA GLY A 104 -2.63 1.89 0.83
C GLY A 104 -4.11 1.66 1.10
N HIS A 105 -4.41 0.53 1.72
CA HIS A 105 -5.69 0.29 2.39
C HIS A 105 -5.39 -0.08 3.84
N LEU A 106 -4.80 0.87 4.59
CA LEU A 106 -4.24 0.66 5.93
C LEU A 106 -5.09 1.30 7.02
N GLY A 107 -5.49 2.57 6.83
CA GLY A 107 -6.27 3.34 7.79
C GLY A 107 -5.47 3.87 8.98
N GLN A 108 -6.15 4.62 9.83
CA GLN A 108 -5.62 5.14 11.10
C GLN A 108 -6.55 4.82 12.27
N SER A 109 -7.77 5.33 12.28
CA SER A 109 -8.71 5.08 13.37
C SER A 109 -9.26 3.65 13.35
N GLY A 110 -9.33 3.02 14.53
CA GLY A 110 -9.87 1.67 14.67
C GLY A 110 -8.98 0.56 14.13
N VAL A 111 -7.76 0.88 13.76
CA VAL A 111 -6.73 -0.04 13.23
C VAL A 111 -5.67 -0.31 14.29
N ALA A 112 -5.12 -1.51 14.32
CA ALA A 112 -3.97 -1.83 15.16
C ALA A 112 -2.79 -0.91 14.82
N THR A 113 -2.22 -0.21 15.82
CA THR A 113 -1.20 0.83 15.64
C THR A 113 -0.05 0.39 14.74
N ARG A 114 0.40 -0.85 14.88
CA ARG A 114 1.50 -1.42 14.07
C ARG A 114 1.22 -1.49 12.56
N TRP A 115 -0.04 -1.45 12.14
CA TRP A 115 -0.44 -1.54 10.72
C TRP A 115 -1.01 -0.23 10.15
N ARG A 116 -1.03 0.83 10.96
CA ARG A 116 -1.53 2.14 10.51
C ARG A 116 -0.63 2.75 9.45
N SER A 117 -1.20 3.51 8.56
CA SER A 117 -0.49 4.19 7.47
C SER A 117 0.63 5.12 7.97
N ASP A 118 0.39 5.90 9.02
CA ASP A 118 1.39 6.75 9.64
C ASP A 118 2.55 5.95 10.26
N THR A 119 2.25 4.79 10.84
CA THR A 119 3.26 3.91 11.43
C THR A 119 4.10 3.22 10.35
N VAL A 120 3.49 2.80 9.24
CA VAL A 120 4.24 2.27 8.08
C VAL A 120 5.20 3.33 7.53
N ILE A 121 4.75 4.57 7.36
CA ILE A 121 5.62 5.69 6.93
C ILE A 121 6.78 5.88 7.93
N ALA A 122 6.49 5.94 9.23
CA ALA A 122 7.50 6.17 10.27
C ALA A 122 8.57 5.07 10.35
N ASN A 123 8.28 3.87 9.84
CA ASN A 123 9.19 2.72 9.85
C ASN A 123 9.84 2.41 8.50
N THR A 124 9.56 3.19 7.46
CA THR A 124 10.09 3.01 6.09
C THR A 124 10.76 4.29 5.58
N THR A 125 11.42 4.21 4.44
CA THR A 125 12.00 5.34 3.72
C THR A 125 11.67 5.26 2.24
N GLY A 126 11.79 6.38 1.51
CA GLY A 126 11.69 6.37 0.05
C GLY A 126 10.28 6.51 -0.51
N ILE A 127 9.22 6.46 0.32
CA ILE A 127 7.86 6.85 -0.08
C ILE A 127 7.79 8.37 -0.09
N ASP A 128 7.20 8.95 -1.14
CA ASP A 128 6.95 10.40 -1.27
C ASP A 128 5.51 10.77 -0.89
N VAL A 129 4.56 9.91 -1.27
CA VAL A 129 3.13 10.07 -1.01
C VAL A 129 2.54 8.73 -0.60
N LEU A 130 1.65 8.72 0.38
CA LEU A 130 0.77 7.58 0.67
C LEU A 130 -0.68 8.03 0.58
N ILE A 131 -1.41 7.49 -0.40
CA ILE A 131 -2.85 7.66 -0.56
C ILE A 131 -3.50 6.47 0.12
N ASP A 132 -4.32 6.72 1.14
CA ASP A 132 -4.84 5.69 2.04
C ASP A 132 -6.35 5.51 1.95
N GLY A 133 -6.85 4.44 2.55
CA GLY A 133 -8.25 4.09 2.71
C GLY A 133 -8.49 3.37 4.04
N HIS A 134 -9.53 2.51 4.11
CA HIS A 134 -9.90 1.62 5.21
C HIS A 134 -10.66 2.28 6.38
N SER A 135 -10.13 3.31 7.01
CA SER A 135 -10.76 3.95 8.19
C SER A 135 -11.85 4.97 7.83
N HIS A 136 -12.09 5.23 6.53
CA HIS A 136 -13.11 6.14 6.02
C HIS A 136 -12.96 7.59 6.52
N GLU A 137 -11.77 7.97 6.94
CA GLU A 137 -11.48 9.32 7.42
C GLU A 137 -11.16 10.26 6.25
N GLN A 138 -11.28 11.55 6.49
CA GLN A 138 -10.83 12.57 5.55
C GLN A 138 -9.72 13.38 6.22
N TYR A 139 -8.52 13.28 5.67
CA TYR A 139 -7.36 14.02 6.17
C TYR A 139 -6.29 14.21 5.09
N GLU A 140 -5.49 15.24 5.31
CA GLU A 140 -4.19 15.47 4.68
C GLU A 140 -3.20 15.85 5.78
N GLN A 141 -2.06 15.18 5.81
CA GLN A 141 -1.04 15.44 6.82
C GLN A 141 0.36 15.13 6.30
N ARG A 142 1.38 15.67 6.97
CA ARG A 142 2.78 15.33 6.76
C ARG A 142 3.23 14.42 7.90
N VAL A 143 3.81 13.28 7.53
CA VAL A 143 4.33 12.30 8.48
C VAL A 143 5.81 12.11 8.22
N ALA A 144 6.63 12.29 9.27
CA ALA A 144 8.07 12.05 9.15
C ALA A 144 8.34 10.55 8.97
N ASN A 145 9.09 10.19 7.94
CA ASN A 145 9.53 8.83 7.71
C ASN A 145 10.71 8.45 8.64
N LYS A 146 11.18 7.21 8.54
CA LYS A 146 12.31 6.69 9.36
C LYS A 146 13.59 7.52 9.27
N ALA A 147 13.79 8.27 8.17
CA ALA A 147 14.93 9.17 7.96
C ALA A 147 14.61 10.64 8.31
N GLY A 148 13.43 10.94 8.87
CA GLY A 148 13.01 12.29 9.23
C GLY A 148 12.53 13.15 8.06
N ARG A 149 12.27 12.57 6.89
CA ARG A 149 11.72 13.28 5.74
C ARG A 149 10.19 13.23 5.77
N ASP A 150 9.56 14.34 5.46
CA ASP A 150 8.10 14.43 5.38
C ASP A 150 7.55 13.67 4.18
N VAL A 151 6.55 12.84 4.42
CA VAL A 151 5.73 12.11 3.43
C VAL A 151 4.33 12.68 3.47
N LEU A 152 3.74 12.97 2.32
CA LEU A 152 2.33 13.34 2.23
C LEU A 152 1.47 12.09 2.46
N LEU A 153 0.62 12.13 3.48
CA LEU A 153 -0.37 11.10 3.77
C LEU A 153 -1.77 11.70 3.67
N ALA A 154 -2.61 11.13 2.81
CA ALA A 154 -3.97 11.62 2.59
C ALA A 154 -4.99 10.49 2.47
N GLN A 155 -6.21 10.76 2.93
CA GLN A 155 -7.37 9.91 2.74
C GLN A 155 -8.60 10.79 2.46
N THR A 156 -9.46 10.37 1.54
CA THR A 156 -10.58 11.17 1.01
C THR A 156 -11.96 10.72 1.49
N GLY A 157 -12.04 10.10 2.66
CA GLY A 157 -13.31 9.67 3.23
C GLY A 157 -13.88 8.41 2.59
N THR A 158 -15.18 8.40 2.36
CA THR A 158 -15.89 7.22 1.87
C THR A 158 -17.00 7.59 0.88
N GLN A 159 -17.53 6.60 0.16
CA GLN A 159 -18.70 6.70 -0.72
C GLN A 159 -18.58 7.75 -1.83
N LEU A 160 -17.36 8.06 -2.29
CA LEU A 160 -17.08 9.04 -3.33
C LEU A 160 -17.62 10.46 -3.03
N GLN A 161 -17.74 10.84 -1.76
CA GLN A 161 -18.23 12.15 -1.36
C GLN A 161 -17.21 13.25 -1.61
N THR A 162 -15.92 12.89 -1.63
CA THR A 162 -14.80 13.79 -1.91
C THR A 162 -13.80 13.12 -2.84
N TYR A 163 -12.99 13.93 -3.49
CA TYR A 163 -11.80 13.46 -4.21
C TYR A 163 -10.59 14.27 -3.75
N GLY A 164 -9.41 13.67 -3.86
CA GLY A 164 -8.13 14.34 -3.63
C GLY A 164 -7.35 14.48 -4.93
N GLU A 165 -6.56 15.52 -5.02
CA GLU A 165 -5.59 15.72 -6.08
C GLU A 165 -4.19 15.82 -5.46
N VAL A 166 -3.25 15.05 -5.98
CA VAL A 166 -1.84 15.14 -5.58
C VAL A 166 -1.05 15.74 -6.73
N ILE A 167 -0.38 16.85 -6.47
CA ILE A 167 0.44 17.55 -7.47
C ILE A 167 1.92 17.37 -7.12
N ILE A 168 2.65 16.75 -8.04
CA ILE A 168 4.11 16.61 -7.96
C ILE A 168 4.74 17.62 -8.89
N HIS A 169 5.62 18.48 -8.36
CA HIS A 169 6.37 19.49 -9.12
C HIS A 169 7.81 18.98 -9.33
N PRO A 170 8.14 18.33 -10.46
CA PRO A 170 9.44 17.68 -10.64
C PRO A 170 10.63 18.63 -10.58
N THR A 171 10.44 19.89 -11.00
CA THR A 171 11.50 20.92 -11.01
C THR A 171 11.90 21.36 -9.60
N THR A 172 10.95 21.37 -8.66
CA THR A 172 11.18 21.85 -7.27
C THR A 172 11.21 20.72 -6.26
N GLY A 173 10.71 19.53 -6.62
CA GLY A 173 10.49 18.42 -5.71
C GLY A 173 9.32 18.63 -4.73
N LYS A 174 8.53 19.72 -4.90
CA LYS A 174 7.36 19.98 -4.06
C LYS A 174 6.25 18.99 -4.39
N ILE A 175 5.59 18.52 -3.34
CA ILE A 175 4.39 17.65 -3.42
C ILE A 175 3.31 18.30 -2.57
N GLU A 176 2.14 18.48 -3.14
CA GLU A 176 0.96 19.06 -2.51
C GLU A 176 -0.32 18.39 -2.98
#